data_60f98afb95f2542150aa2eb0ddca34d1
#
_entry.id   60f98afb95f2542150aa2eb0ddca34d1
#
_cell.length_a   1.000
_cell.length_b   1.000
_cell.length_c   1.000
_cell.angle_alpha   90.00
_cell.angle_beta   90.00
_cell.angle_gamma   90.00
#
_symmetry.space_group_name_H-M   'P 1'
#
loop_
_entity.id
_entity.type
_entity.pdbx_description
1 polymer ?
#
loop_
_entity_poly.entity_id
_entity_poly.type
_entity_poly.pdbx_seq_one_letter_code
_entity_poly.pdbx_strand_id
1 'polypeptide(L)'
;QGVEGIPPELLAAVAQVLEPATIAVVLALLLPLSMFFAALLLMLSVYARSYKEAMSIISPLMIVVLFPAMIALLPGSELSLATALIPILNVSLATRELIAGTAEPGLIALVFASLVALAAASLWACTRWFAREDIVFRS
;
A
#
# COMPACT_ATOMS: atom_id res chain seq x y z
N GLN A 1 -17.71 17.02 -30.60
CA GLN A 1 -18.73 15.98 -30.37
C GLN A 1 -18.15 14.83 -29.58
N GLY A 2 -18.10 14.89 -28.27
CA GLY A 2 -17.54 13.79 -27.46
C GLY A 2 -17.78 13.92 -25.96
N VAL A 3 -18.26 15.06 -25.48
CA VAL A 3 -18.38 15.31 -24.02
C VAL A 3 -19.84 15.49 -23.56
N GLU A 4 -20.78 15.51 -24.47
CA GLU A 4 -22.22 15.81 -24.20
C GLU A 4 -23.01 14.64 -23.56
N GLY A 5 -22.36 13.51 -23.23
CA GLY A 5 -23.04 12.37 -22.60
C GLY A 5 -22.40 11.90 -21.28
N ILE A 6 -21.36 12.58 -20.81
CA ILE A 6 -20.67 12.17 -19.58
C ILE A 6 -21.32 12.88 -18.40
N PRO A 7 -21.78 12.15 -17.35
CA PRO A 7 -22.29 12.76 -16.13
C PRO A 7 -21.28 13.74 -15.53
N PRO A 8 -21.72 14.92 -15.04
CA PRO A 8 -20.82 15.92 -14.48
C PRO A 8 -20.00 15.39 -13.29
N GLU A 9 -20.52 14.40 -12.59
CA GLU A 9 -19.83 13.71 -11.50
C GLU A 9 -18.58 12.94 -11.99
N LEU A 10 -18.67 12.29 -13.16
CA LEU A 10 -17.53 11.60 -13.76
C LEU A 10 -16.47 12.58 -14.26
N LEU A 11 -16.88 13.73 -14.81
CA LEU A 11 -15.96 14.77 -15.22
C LEU A 11 -15.21 15.36 -14.02
N ALA A 12 -15.91 15.60 -12.91
CA ALA A 12 -15.32 16.08 -11.67
C ALA A 12 -14.33 15.05 -11.08
N ALA A 13 -14.70 13.78 -11.07
CA ALA A 13 -13.82 12.70 -10.59
C ALA A 13 -12.56 12.58 -11.46
N VAL A 14 -12.69 12.65 -12.78
CA VAL A 14 -11.54 12.62 -13.69
C VAL A 14 -10.63 13.84 -13.48
N ALA A 15 -11.21 15.03 -13.32
CA ALA A 15 -10.45 16.25 -13.05
C ALA A 15 -9.69 16.13 -11.72
N GLN A 16 -10.31 15.58 -10.70
CA GLN A 16 -9.68 15.37 -9.39
C GLN A 16 -8.52 14.35 -9.46
N VAL A 17 -8.69 13.26 -10.23
CA VAL A 17 -7.61 12.27 -10.47
C VAL A 17 -6.43 12.90 -11.20
N LEU A 18 -6.70 13.81 -12.14
CA LEU A 18 -5.67 14.48 -12.94
C LEU A 18 -5.05 15.69 -12.21
N GLU A 19 -5.55 16.04 -11.04
CA GLU A 19 -4.96 17.11 -10.24
C GLU A 19 -3.54 16.72 -9.80
N PRO A 20 -2.52 17.55 -10.10
CA PRO A 20 -1.13 17.23 -9.76
C PRO A 20 -0.90 16.99 -8.27
N ALA A 21 -1.65 17.68 -7.41
CA ALA A 21 -1.58 17.49 -5.97
C ALA A 21 -2.07 16.10 -5.55
N THR A 22 -3.20 15.64 -6.09
CA THR A 22 -3.74 14.29 -5.85
C THR A 22 -2.75 13.22 -6.29
N ILE A 23 -2.21 13.34 -7.49
CA ILE A 23 -1.20 12.42 -8.02
C ILE A 23 0.04 12.40 -7.11
N ALA A 24 0.54 13.57 -6.70
CA ALA A 24 1.72 13.67 -5.84
C ALA A 24 1.50 12.99 -4.48
N VAL A 25 0.34 13.18 -3.86
CA VAL A 25 0.01 12.55 -2.57
C VAL A 25 -0.11 11.04 -2.72
N VAL A 26 -0.80 10.54 -3.75
CA VAL A 26 -0.92 9.09 -4.01
C VAL A 26 0.46 8.46 -4.21
N LEU A 27 1.31 9.08 -5.02
CA LEU A 27 2.69 8.60 -5.22
C LEU A 27 3.51 8.63 -3.92
N ALA A 28 3.35 9.67 -3.10
CA ALA A 28 4.00 9.76 -1.79
C ALA A 28 3.57 8.64 -0.84
N LEU A 29 2.29 8.23 -0.88
CA LEU A 29 1.79 7.09 -0.09
C LEU A 29 2.31 5.74 -0.63
N LEU A 30 2.44 5.60 -1.95
CA LEU A 30 2.91 4.37 -2.57
C LEU A 30 4.40 4.11 -2.33
N LEU A 31 5.22 5.15 -2.14
CA LEU A 31 6.65 5.00 -1.89
C LEU A 31 6.95 4.17 -0.63
N PRO A 32 6.50 4.54 0.58
CA PRO A 32 6.78 3.75 1.77
C PRO A 32 6.10 2.38 1.72
N LEU A 33 4.93 2.25 1.09
CA LEU A 33 4.28 0.96 0.90
C LEU A 33 5.12 0.02 0.03
N SER A 34 5.68 0.52 -1.08
CA SER A 34 6.56 -0.27 -1.95
C SER A 34 7.87 -0.67 -1.25
N MET A 35 8.44 0.22 -0.44
CA MET A 35 9.62 -0.08 0.38
C MET A 35 9.34 -1.18 1.40
N PHE A 36 8.18 -1.15 2.04
CA PHE A 36 7.73 -2.21 2.95
C PHE A 36 7.68 -3.57 2.24
N PHE A 37 7.00 -3.63 1.09
CA PHE A 37 6.90 -4.89 0.33
C PHE A 37 8.25 -5.35 -0.21
N ALA A 38 9.10 -4.44 -0.67
CA ALA A 38 10.44 -4.79 -1.13
C ALA A 38 11.28 -5.43 -0.01
N ALA A 39 11.27 -4.85 1.19
CA ALA A 39 11.95 -5.40 2.35
C ALA A 39 11.38 -6.77 2.75
N LEU A 40 10.04 -6.90 2.77
CA LEU A 40 9.36 -8.15 3.09
C LEU A 40 9.71 -9.26 2.10
N LEU A 41 9.62 -9.00 0.80
CA LEU A 41 9.94 -9.98 -0.24
C LEU A 41 11.42 -10.35 -0.22
N LEU A 42 12.30 -9.39 0.06
CA LEU A 42 13.74 -9.67 0.20
C LEU A 42 14.01 -10.61 1.39
N MET A 43 13.36 -10.38 2.53
CA MET A 43 13.47 -11.28 3.68
C MET A 43 12.93 -12.68 3.37
N LEU A 44 11.79 -12.77 2.69
CA LEU A 44 11.19 -14.06 2.32
C LEU A 44 12.02 -14.82 1.29
N SER A 45 12.72 -14.12 0.39
CA SER A 45 13.56 -14.73 -0.65
C SER A 45 14.72 -15.56 -0.08
N VAL A 46 15.20 -15.22 1.10
CA VAL A 46 16.28 -15.96 1.77
C VAL A 46 15.83 -17.34 2.24
N TYR A 47 14.54 -17.52 2.52
CA TYR A 47 14.00 -18.81 2.95
C TYR A 47 13.70 -19.75 1.79
N ALA A 48 13.39 -19.22 0.62
CA ALA A 48 12.99 -20.00 -0.53
C ALA A 48 14.23 -20.59 -1.23
N ARG A 49 14.39 -21.92 -1.16
CA ARG A 49 15.47 -22.65 -1.84
C ARG A 49 15.07 -23.16 -3.23
N SER A 50 13.79 -23.12 -3.56
CA SER A 50 13.24 -23.56 -4.83
C SER A 50 12.04 -22.70 -5.23
N TYR A 51 11.71 -22.72 -6.53
CA TYR A 51 10.53 -22.04 -7.06
C TYR A 51 9.23 -22.49 -6.36
N LYS A 52 9.09 -23.79 -6.11
CA LYS A 52 7.92 -24.37 -5.43
C LYS A 52 7.78 -23.85 -3.99
N GLU A 53 8.91 -23.72 -3.29
CA GLU A 53 8.94 -23.19 -1.92
C GLU A 53 8.64 -21.69 -1.91
N ALA A 54 9.19 -20.92 -2.84
CA ALA A 54 8.86 -19.52 -3.02
C ALA A 54 7.36 -19.32 -3.25
N MET A 55 6.75 -20.09 -4.13
CA MET A 55 5.30 -20.00 -4.40
C MET A 55 4.44 -20.38 -3.19
N SER A 56 4.88 -21.34 -2.38
CA SER A 56 4.15 -21.72 -1.15
C SER A 56 4.16 -20.61 -0.09
N ILE A 57 5.20 -19.76 -0.06
CA ILE A 57 5.31 -18.60 0.82
C ILE A 57 4.52 -17.41 0.28
N ILE A 58 4.60 -17.18 -1.03
CA ILE A 58 3.94 -16.02 -1.69
C ILE A 58 2.42 -16.20 -1.73
N SER A 59 1.91 -17.42 -1.89
CA SER A 59 0.46 -17.68 -2.01
C SER A 59 -0.35 -17.17 -0.80
N PRO A 60 -0.01 -17.48 0.45
CA PRO A 60 -0.71 -16.89 1.61
C PRO A 60 -0.49 -15.37 1.72
N LEU A 61 0.67 -14.86 1.31
CA LEU A 61 0.93 -13.41 1.29
C LEU A 61 -0.02 -12.69 0.34
N MET A 62 -0.32 -13.28 -0.82
CA MET A 62 -1.30 -12.72 -1.76
C MET A 62 -2.69 -12.58 -1.13
N ILE A 63 -3.13 -13.55 -0.31
CA ILE A 63 -4.40 -13.46 0.41
C ILE A 63 -4.37 -12.31 1.42
N VAL A 64 -3.27 -12.16 2.15
CA VAL A 64 -3.08 -11.05 3.12
C VAL A 64 -3.11 -9.68 2.44
N VAL A 65 -2.65 -9.58 1.19
CA VAL A 65 -2.68 -8.35 0.39
C VAL A 65 -4.08 -8.09 -0.19
N LEU A 66 -4.72 -9.13 -0.75
CA LEU A 66 -6.01 -9.00 -1.42
C LEU A 66 -7.15 -8.72 -0.44
N PHE A 67 -7.13 -9.31 0.75
CA PHE A 67 -8.21 -9.18 1.71
C PHE A 67 -8.46 -7.72 2.15
N PRO A 68 -7.46 -6.94 2.58
CA PRO A 68 -7.66 -5.53 2.89
C PRO A 68 -8.07 -4.70 1.67
N ALA A 69 -7.53 -5.00 0.48
CA ALA A 69 -7.91 -4.31 -0.74
C ALA A 69 -9.40 -4.56 -1.09
N MET A 70 -9.90 -5.77 -0.88
CA MET A 70 -11.33 -6.09 -1.07
C MET A 70 -12.22 -5.37 -0.06
N ILE A 71 -11.79 -5.26 1.20
CA ILE A 71 -12.53 -4.50 2.23
C ILE A 71 -12.69 -3.05 1.82
N ALA A 72 -11.66 -2.44 1.23
CA ALA A 72 -11.72 -1.06 0.76
C ALA A 72 -12.79 -0.82 -0.33
N LEU A 73 -13.20 -1.86 -1.04
CA LEU A 73 -14.25 -1.80 -2.08
C LEU A 73 -15.67 -1.93 -1.51
N LEU A 74 -15.82 -2.35 -0.26
CA LEU A 74 -17.14 -2.49 0.35
C LEU A 74 -17.80 -1.12 0.56
N PRO A 75 -19.10 -1.00 0.29
CA PRO A 75 -19.84 0.21 0.62
C PRO A 75 -19.82 0.44 2.14
N GLY A 76 -19.61 1.69 2.56
CA GLY A 76 -19.50 2.06 3.97
C GLY A 76 -18.09 1.90 4.56
N SER A 77 -17.10 1.44 3.78
CA SER A 77 -15.70 1.50 4.21
C SER A 77 -15.20 2.94 4.16
N GLU A 78 -14.79 3.48 5.29
CA GLU A 78 -14.30 4.85 5.43
C GLU A 78 -12.89 4.85 6.03
N LEU A 79 -12.11 5.87 5.69
CA LEU A 79 -10.84 6.12 6.32
C LEU A 79 -11.07 6.63 7.75
N SER A 80 -10.55 5.92 8.72
CA SER A 80 -10.67 6.22 10.14
C SER A 80 -9.32 6.04 10.83
N LEU A 81 -9.22 6.42 12.09
CA LEU A 81 -8.00 6.19 12.87
C LEU A 81 -7.57 4.72 12.90
N ALA A 82 -8.53 3.81 12.97
CA ALA A 82 -8.25 2.37 13.00
C ALA A 82 -7.80 1.85 11.61
N THR A 83 -8.50 2.21 10.54
CA THR A 83 -8.18 1.77 9.17
C THR A 83 -6.91 2.43 8.63
N ALA A 84 -6.55 3.63 9.11
CA ALA A 84 -5.32 4.32 8.76
C ALA A 84 -4.03 3.58 9.19
N LEU A 85 -4.14 2.66 10.15
CA LEU A 85 -3.01 1.86 10.64
C LEU A 85 -2.86 0.51 9.91
N ILE A 86 -3.84 0.11 9.12
CA ILE A 86 -3.81 -1.16 8.38
C ILE A 86 -3.21 -0.91 6.98
N PRO A 87 -2.01 -1.43 6.69
CA PRO A 87 -1.39 -1.25 5.38
C PRO A 87 -2.26 -1.84 4.27
N ILE A 88 -2.16 -1.31 3.06
CA ILE A 88 -2.99 -1.62 1.90
C ILE A 88 -4.41 -1.05 2.03
N LEU A 89 -5.14 -1.37 3.09
CA LEU A 89 -6.47 -0.81 3.35
C LEU A 89 -6.40 0.72 3.45
N ASN A 90 -5.43 1.24 4.22
CA ASN A 90 -5.23 2.67 4.42
C ASN A 90 -4.92 3.41 3.11
N VAL A 91 -4.03 2.87 2.26
CA VAL A 91 -3.71 3.49 0.96
C VAL A 91 -4.90 3.42 0.01
N SER A 92 -5.62 2.30 0.00
CA SER A 92 -6.80 2.12 -0.85
C SER A 92 -7.91 3.10 -0.47
N LEU A 93 -8.22 3.25 0.82
CA LEU A 93 -9.21 4.20 1.32
C LEU A 93 -8.76 5.64 1.14
N ALA A 94 -7.49 5.97 1.45
CA ALA A 94 -6.93 7.29 1.27
C ALA A 94 -6.99 7.74 -0.22
N THR A 95 -6.62 6.86 -1.14
CA THR A 95 -6.69 7.13 -2.58
C THR A 95 -8.14 7.36 -3.02
N ARG A 96 -9.07 6.54 -2.53
CA ARG A 96 -10.50 6.71 -2.83
C ARG A 96 -11.04 8.06 -2.35
N GLU A 97 -10.72 8.47 -1.12
CA GLU A 97 -11.16 9.75 -0.57
C GLU A 97 -10.48 10.95 -1.23
N LEU A 98 -9.20 10.82 -1.62
CA LEU A 98 -8.51 11.84 -2.41
C LEU A 98 -9.18 12.06 -3.76
N ILE A 99 -9.56 10.98 -4.46
CA ILE A 99 -10.25 11.05 -5.74
C ILE A 99 -11.68 11.62 -5.58
N ALA A 100 -12.34 11.28 -4.48
CA ALA A 100 -13.68 11.81 -4.16
C ALA A 100 -13.64 13.27 -3.67
N GLY A 101 -12.46 13.83 -3.37
CA GLY A 101 -12.31 15.17 -2.82
C GLY A 101 -12.78 15.29 -1.36
N THR A 102 -12.93 14.16 -0.66
CA THR A 102 -13.42 14.09 0.73
C THR A 102 -12.30 13.79 1.73
N ALA A 103 -11.05 13.70 1.27
CA ALA A 103 -9.90 13.32 2.09
C ALA A 103 -9.64 14.35 3.22
N GLU A 104 -9.59 13.87 4.44
CA GLU A 104 -9.19 14.67 5.59
C GLU A 104 -7.65 14.71 5.69
N PRO A 105 -7.00 15.90 5.65
CA PRO A 105 -5.54 16.02 5.67
C PRO A 105 -4.89 15.36 6.87
N GLY A 106 -5.53 15.39 8.02
CA GLY A 106 -5.04 14.76 9.25
C GLY A 106 -4.96 13.23 9.13
N LEU A 107 -5.98 12.60 8.55
CA LEU A 107 -5.98 11.15 8.31
C LEU A 107 -4.98 10.74 7.22
N ILE A 108 -4.83 11.53 6.16
CA ILE A 108 -3.82 11.29 5.13
C ILE A 108 -2.40 11.37 5.73
N ALA A 109 -2.13 12.35 6.59
CA ALA A 109 -0.86 12.47 7.31
C ALA A 109 -0.61 11.26 8.23
N LEU A 110 -1.65 10.76 8.90
CA LEU A 110 -1.56 9.56 9.74
C LEU A 110 -1.27 8.31 8.90
N VAL A 111 -1.92 8.15 7.76
CA VAL A 111 -1.64 7.06 6.80
C VAL A 111 -0.18 7.10 6.37
N PHE A 112 0.30 8.26 5.95
CA PHE A 112 1.70 8.43 5.54
C PHE A 112 2.66 8.08 6.69
N ALA A 113 2.44 8.61 7.89
CA ALA A 113 3.27 8.33 9.06
C ALA A 113 3.28 6.83 9.42
N SER A 114 2.12 6.16 9.38
CA SER A 114 2.03 4.72 9.65
C SER A 114 2.79 3.87 8.62
N LEU A 115 2.70 4.24 7.33
CA LEU A 115 3.42 3.57 6.26
C LEU A 115 4.93 3.77 6.34
N VAL A 116 5.38 4.98 6.65
CA VAL A 116 6.81 5.29 6.86
C VAL A 116 7.34 4.51 8.06
N ALA A 117 6.62 4.47 9.17
CA ALA A 117 7.00 3.68 10.34
C ALA A 117 7.09 2.19 10.02
N LEU A 118 6.14 1.65 9.26
CA LEU A 118 6.12 0.25 8.83
C LEU A 118 7.29 -0.05 7.88
N ALA A 119 7.57 0.83 6.91
CA ALA A 119 8.70 0.71 6.00
C ALA A 119 10.03 0.76 6.75
N ALA A 120 10.19 1.70 7.67
CA ALA A 120 11.39 1.81 8.50
C ALA A 120 11.61 0.57 9.37
N ALA A 121 10.55 0.05 10.00
CA ALA A 121 10.61 -1.16 10.81
C ALA A 121 10.98 -2.39 9.98
N SER A 122 10.42 -2.54 8.78
CA SER A 122 10.71 -3.67 7.89
C SER A 122 12.14 -3.60 7.32
N LEU A 123 12.62 -2.41 6.95
CA LEU A 123 14.00 -2.20 6.52
C LEU A 123 14.98 -2.47 7.66
N TRP A 124 14.69 -2.01 8.86
CA TRP A 124 15.51 -2.29 10.03
C TRP A 124 15.56 -3.80 10.32
N ALA A 125 14.42 -4.48 10.29
CA ALA A 125 14.36 -5.94 10.45
C ALA A 125 15.16 -6.65 9.35
N CYS A 126 15.05 -6.20 8.10
CA CYS A 126 15.79 -6.73 6.96
C CYS A 126 17.30 -6.59 7.16
N THR A 127 17.78 -5.41 7.53
CA THR A 127 19.23 -5.18 7.78
C THR A 127 19.74 -6.01 8.94
N ARG A 128 18.98 -6.12 10.04
CA ARG A 128 19.31 -6.98 11.18
C ARG A 128 19.37 -8.45 10.82
N TRP A 129 18.47 -8.88 9.94
CA TRP A 129 18.38 -10.25 9.47
C TRP A 129 19.61 -10.62 8.64
N PHE A 130 19.97 -9.76 7.67
CA PHE A 130 21.14 -9.98 6.81
C PHE A 130 22.48 -9.77 7.54
N ALA A 131 22.51 -9.02 8.62
CA ALA A 131 23.72 -8.86 9.46
C ALA A 131 24.06 -10.10 10.28
N ARG A 132 23.17 -11.09 10.38
CA ARG A 132 23.47 -12.39 10.96
C ARG A 132 24.15 -13.26 9.91
N GLU A 133 25.46 -13.38 10.02
CA GLU A 133 26.32 -14.13 9.09
C GLU A 133 25.89 -15.60 8.88
N ASP A 134 25.18 -16.18 9.84
CA ASP A 134 24.67 -17.56 9.80
C ASP A 134 23.67 -17.81 8.67
N ILE A 135 23.11 -16.77 8.06
CA ILE A 135 22.10 -16.88 6.99
C ILE A 135 22.77 -16.87 5.62
N VAL A 136 23.88 -16.13 5.46
CA VAL A 136 24.58 -15.97 4.18
C VAL A 136 25.42 -17.22 3.84
N PHE A 137 25.88 -17.98 4.83
CA PHE A 137 26.74 -19.15 4.65
C PHE A 137 26.04 -20.51 4.83
N ARG A 138 24.71 -20.54 4.86
CA ARG A 138 23.96 -21.79 4.84
C ARG A 138 23.92 -22.36 3.43
N SER A 139 25.03 -22.97 3.05
CA SER A 139 25.10 -23.84 1.87
C SER A 139 24.45 -25.19 2.16
#